data_cd85920c2f1b223925d97159f9d62e74
#
_entry.id   cd85920c2f1b223925d97159f9d62e74
#
_cell.length_a   1.000
_cell.length_b   1.000
_cell.length_c   1.000
_cell.angle_alpha   90.00
_cell.angle_beta   90.00
_cell.angle_gamma   90.00
#
_symmetry.space_group_name_H-M   'P 1'
#
loop_
_entity.id
_entity.type
_entity.pdbx_description
1 polymer ?
#
loop_
_entity_poly.entity_id
_entity_poly.type
_entity_poly.pdbx_seq_one_letter_code
_entity_poly.pdbx_strand_id
1 'polypeptide(L)'
;MNREKLEAQIAQYPICEYAFIDPKKISFLENVRYICRTECPQYGKSWSCPPAVGRVEECKKRCEIYTGGFLFTTIAEVDLMGDMEEALATRMEHEEITREIRNLFLEECKEVRVLSTESCAICEECAYPDGPCRHPEKMFPCIESYGILVTELAERYGIQFISEAGVVTWFSLLLYT
;
A
#
# COMPACT_ATOMS: atom_id res chain seq x y z
N MET A 1 -19.78 -9.76 4.44
CA MET A 1 -18.99 -8.83 5.29
C MET A 1 -19.95 -7.92 6.06
N ASN A 2 -19.84 -7.91 7.38
CA ASN A 2 -20.57 -6.98 8.24
C ASN A 2 -19.76 -5.69 8.40
N ARG A 3 -20.11 -4.67 7.62
CA ARG A 3 -19.38 -3.41 7.55
C ARG A 3 -19.38 -2.65 8.88
N GLU A 4 -20.50 -2.57 9.58
CA GLU A 4 -20.60 -1.84 10.87
C GLU A 4 -19.68 -2.45 11.93
N LYS A 5 -19.68 -3.80 12.03
CA LYS A 5 -18.76 -4.52 12.93
C LYS A 5 -17.30 -4.24 12.58
N LEU A 6 -16.96 -4.29 11.30
CA LEU A 6 -15.59 -4.05 10.80
C LEU A 6 -15.14 -2.62 11.08
N GLU A 7 -15.99 -1.62 10.82
CA GLU A 7 -15.69 -0.21 11.12
C GLU A 7 -15.49 0.03 12.62
N ALA A 8 -16.27 -0.62 13.48
CA ALA A 8 -16.09 -0.54 14.94
C ALA A 8 -14.75 -1.17 15.40
N GLN A 9 -14.27 -2.20 14.74
CA GLN A 9 -12.96 -2.79 15.01
C GLN A 9 -11.83 -1.91 14.46
N ILE A 10 -11.98 -1.38 13.25
CA ILE A 10 -11.02 -0.46 12.61
C ILE A 10 -10.82 0.81 13.44
N ALA A 11 -11.88 1.33 14.07
CA ALA A 11 -11.81 2.52 14.91
C ALA A 11 -10.89 2.39 16.15
N GLN A 12 -10.39 1.19 16.46
CA GLN A 12 -9.43 0.96 17.55
C GLN A 12 -7.98 1.19 17.10
N TYR A 13 -7.72 1.38 15.81
CA TYR A 13 -6.40 1.60 15.24
C TYR A 13 -6.20 3.08 14.90
N PRO A 14 -4.96 3.58 14.91
CA PRO A 14 -4.63 4.98 14.61
C PRO A 14 -4.70 5.26 13.11
N ILE A 15 -5.86 5.04 12.51
CA ILE A 15 -6.15 5.38 11.12
C ILE A 15 -6.58 6.85 11.07
N CYS A 16 -5.97 7.62 10.19
CA CYS A 16 -6.30 9.03 9.98
C CYS A 16 -7.58 9.16 9.15
N GLU A 17 -7.58 8.60 7.96
CA GLU A 17 -8.73 8.60 7.05
C GLU A 17 -8.88 7.26 6.35
N TYR A 18 -10.09 6.92 5.95
CA TYR A 18 -10.35 5.74 5.14
C TYR A 18 -11.57 5.88 4.23
N ALA A 19 -11.61 5.07 3.18
CA ALA A 19 -12.76 4.91 2.32
C ALA A 19 -12.90 3.47 1.83
N PHE A 20 -14.16 3.01 1.73
CA PHE A 20 -14.47 1.82 0.94
C PHE A 20 -14.57 2.20 -0.51
N ILE A 21 -13.85 1.49 -1.36
CA ILE A 21 -13.70 1.81 -2.78
C ILE A 21 -14.22 0.69 -3.68
N ASP A 22 -14.60 1.07 -4.89
CA ASP A 22 -14.90 0.12 -5.97
C ASP A 22 -13.60 -0.18 -6.74
N PRO A 23 -13.08 -1.43 -6.71
CA PRO A 23 -11.86 -1.80 -7.42
C PRO A 23 -11.91 -1.52 -8.93
N LYS A 24 -13.11 -1.51 -9.54
CA LYS A 24 -13.31 -1.19 -10.96
C LYS A 24 -13.00 0.27 -11.31
N LYS A 25 -12.96 1.13 -10.30
CA LYS A 25 -12.63 2.55 -10.45
C LYS A 25 -11.14 2.86 -10.25
N ILE A 26 -10.32 1.85 -10.00
CA ILE A 26 -8.86 2.03 -9.89
C ILE A 26 -8.29 2.22 -11.30
N SER A 27 -7.55 3.31 -11.47
CA SER A 27 -6.79 3.59 -12.69
C SER A 27 -5.43 2.90 -12.62
N PHE A 28 -5.06 2.17 -13.68
CA PHE A 28 -3.75 1.53 -13.83
C PHE A 28 -3.00 2.21 -14.97
N LEU A 29 -1.91 2.88 -14.66
CA LEU A 29 -1.24 3.84 -15.53
C LEU A 29 0.22 3.44 -15.82
N GLU A 30 0.57 3.32 -17.09
CA GLU A 30 1.94 3.03 -17.52
C GLU A 30 2.92 4.16 -17.21
N ASN A 31 2.46 5.41 -17.15
CA ASN A 31 3.31 6.55 -16.79
C ASN A 31 3.77 6.49 -15.32
N VAL A 32 2.96 5.98 -14.39
CA VAL A 32 3.38 5.72 -12.99
C VAL A 32 4.53 4.70 -12.98
N ARG A 33 4.38 3.62 -13.75
CA ARG A 33 5.43 2.61 -13.89
C ARG A 33 6.69 3.13 -14.58
N TYR A 34 6.54 4.09 -15.50
CA TYR A 34 7.67 4.77 -16.12
C TYR A 34 8.50 5.52 -15.08
N ILE A 35 7.87 6.26 -14.16
CA ILE A 35 8.55 6.95 -13.06
C ILE A 35 9.30 5.95 -12.16
N CYS A 36 8.67 4.83 -11.79
CA CYS A 36 9.35 3.77 -11.05
C CYS A 36 10.66 3.33 -11.75
N ARG A 37 10.62 3.19 -13.08
CA ARG A 37 11.77 2.72 -13.86
C ARG A 37 12.87 3.76 -14.00
N THR A 38 12.54 5.04 -14.10
CA THR A 38 13.49 6.12 -14.44
C THR A 38 14.03 6.86 -13.22
N GLU A 39 13.26 6.91 -12.13
CA GLU A 39 13.58 7.79 -11.00
C GLU A 39 13.69 7.05 -9.66
N CYS A 40 13.02 5.89 -9.51
CA CYS A 40 13.01 5.22 -8.22
C CYS A 40 14.28 4.38 -8.00
N PRO A 41 15.03 4.62 -6.90
CA PRO A 41 16.25 3.86 -6.59
C PRO A 41 15.99 2.39 -6.23
N GLN A 42 14.73 2.03 -5.95
CA GLN A 42 14.31 0.66 -5.60
C GLN A 42 13.92 -0.20 -6.81
N TYR A 43 13.90 0.39 -8.02
CA TYR A 43 13.61 -0.38 -9.22
C TYR A 43 14.62 -1.53 -9.41
N GLY A 44 14.11 -2.73 -9.61
CA GLY A 44 14.95 -3.92 -9.81
C GLY A 44 15.63 -4.46 -8.55
N LYS A 45 15.27 -3.99 -7.36
CA LYS A 45 15.93 -4.40 -6.10
C LYS A 45 15.03 -5.12 -5.10
N SER A 46 13.73 -5.24 -5.37
CA SER A 46 12.78 -5.81 -4.41
C SER A 46 11.67 -6.60 -5.08
N TRP A 47 11.20 -7.66 -4.41
CA TRP A 47 10.00 -8.41 -4.80
C TRP A 47 8.71 -7.59 -4.75
N SER A 48 8.68 -6.51 -3.98
CA SER A 48 7.54 -5.58 -3.87
C SER A 48 7.47 -4.55 -5.00
N CYS A 49 8.53 -4.44 -5.81
CA CYS A 49 8.72 -3.39 -6.81
C CYS A 49 8.86 -3.95 -8.23
N PRO A 50 8.77 -3.09 -9.27
CA PRO A 50 9.05 -3.49 -10.63
C PRO A 50 10.53 -3.87 -10.81
N PRO A 51 10.85 -4.80 -11.70
CA PRO A 51 9.98 -5.59 -12.57
C PRO A 51 9.35 -6.83 -11.91
N ALA A 52 9.72 -7.15 -10.64
CA ALA A 52 9.31 -8.36 -9.94
C ALA A 52 7.79 -8.55 -9.86
N VAL A 53 7.04 -7.46 -9.63
CA VAL A 53 5.57 -7.48 -9.57
C VAL A 53 4.88 -7.77 -10.91
N GLY A 54 5.63 -7.82 -12.03
CA GLY A 54 5.10 -8.04 -13.37
C GLY A 54 4.66 -6.74 -14.08
N ARG A 55 4.01 -6.84 -15.23
CA ARG A 55 3.54 -5.70 -16.03
C ARG A 55 2.29 -5.07 -15.43
N VAL A 56 2.02 -3.80 -15.75
CA VAL A 56 0.82 -3.07 -15.26
C VAL A 56 -0.46 -3.82 -15.61
N GLU A 57 -0.57 -4.35 -16.83
CA GLU A 57 -1.73 -5.15 -17.24
C GLU A 57 -1.92 -6.42 -16.40
N GLU A 58 -0.85 -7.09 -16.00
CA GLU A 58 -0.90 -8.27 -15.14
C GLU A 58 -1.30 -7.89 -13.71
N CYS A 59 -0.82 -6.74 -13.23
CA CYS A 59 -1.21 -6.16 -11.95
C CYS A 59 -2.71 -5.83 -11.93
N LYS A 60 -3.20 -5.19 -13.00
CA LYS A 60 -4.62 -4.88 -13.19
C LYS A 60 -5.48 -6.16 -13.14
N LYS A 61 -5.16 -7.18 -13.92
CA LYS A 61 -5.88 -8.46 -13.93
C LYS A 61 -5.95 -9.11 -12.55
N ARG A 62 -4.87 -9.01 -11.76
CA ARG A 62 -4.85 -9.51 -10.38
C ARG A 62 -5.76 -8.72 -9.43
N CYS A 63 -6.07 -7.46 -9.74
CA CYS A 63 -6.97 -6.64 -8.96
C CYS A 63 -8.45 -6.75 -9.40
N GLU A 64 -8.70 -7.08 -10.67
CA GLU A 64 -10.06 -7.17 -11.24
C GLU A 64 -10.92 -8.28 -10.64
N ILE A 65 -10.33 -9.27 -9.98
CA ILE A 65 -11.08 -10.38 -9.34
C ILE A 65 -11.75 -9.96 -8.03
N TYR A 66 -11.33 -8.86 -7.44
CA TYR A 66 -11.86 -8.37 -6.16
C TYR A 66 -13.13 -7.56 -6.35
N THR A 67 -14.05 -7.69 -5.41
CA THR A 67 -15.39 -7.05 -5.44
C THR A 67 -15.49 -5.80 -4.58
N GLY A 68 -14.57 -5.63 -3.64
CA GLY A 68 -14.48 -4.47 -2.78
C GLY A 68 -13.05 -4.06 -2.51
N GLY A 69 -12.87 -2.81 -2.10
CA GLY A 69 -11.58 -2.27 -1.69
C GLY A 69 -11.74 -1.38 -0.47
N PHE A 70 -10.64 -1.22 0.25
CA PHE A 70 -10.51 -0.36 1.42
C PHE A 70 -9.18 0.37 1.34
N LEU A 71 -9.25 1.69 1.16
CA LEU A 71 -8.11 2.59 1.15
C LEU A 71 -8.06 3.31 2.49
N PHE A 72 -6.91 3.34 3.13
CA PHE A 72 -6.75 4.08 4.38
C PHE A 72 -5.39 4.72 4.50
N THR A 73 -5.29 5.69 5.41
CA THR A 73 -4.06 6.41 5.73
C THR A 73 -3.74 6.32 7.21
N THR A 74 -2.45 6.37 7.51
CA THR A 74 -1.93 6.78 8.81
C THR A 74 -1.03 8.00 8.63
N ILE A 75 -0.85 8.76 9.68
CA ILE A 75 0.06 9.90 9.70
C ILE A 75 1.13 9.69 10.76
N ALA A 76 2.33 10.19 10.49
CA ALA A 76 3.41 10.23 11.45
C ALA A 76 4.02 11.63 11.48
N GLU A 77 4.32 12.13 12.67
CA GLU A 77 5.13 13.33 12.85
C GLU A 77 6.60 12.97 12.68
N VAL A 78 7.32 13.80 11.93
CA VAL A 78 8.76 13.69 11.72
C VAL A 78 9.42 15.04 11.97
N ASP A 79 10.67 15.06 12.36
CA ASP A 79 11.39 16.31 12.52
C ASP A 79 11.46 17.06 11.17
N LEU A 80 11.20 18.35 11.18
CA LEU A 80 11.32 19.23 9.99
C LEU A 80 12.73 19.21 9.38
N MET A 81 13.72 18.90 10.19
CA MET A 81 15.13 18.75 9.81
C MET A 81 15.49 17.26 9.63
N GLY A 82 14.52 16.35 9.86
CA GLY A 82 14.71 14.90 9.72
C GLY A 82 15.04 14.52 8.29
N ASP A 83 15.88 13.52 8.16
CA ASP A 83 16.20 12.97 6.86
C ASP A 83 15.15 11.95 6.38
N MET A 84 15.30 11.52 5.16
CA MET A 84 14.43 10.51 4.56
C MET A 84 14.42 9.19 5.35
N GLU A 85 15.48 8.87 6.07
CA GLU A 85 15.61 7.65 6.87
C GLU A 85 14.67 7.67 8.07
N GLU A 86 14.57 8.81 8.76
CA GLU A 86 13.59 8.99 9.86
C GLU A 86 12.16 8.85 9.36
N ALA A 87 11.83 9.53 8.25
CA ALA A 87 10.52 9.41 7.63
C ALA A 87 10.20 7.94 7.27
N LEU A 88 11.14 7.23 6.65
CA LEU A 88 10.98 5.82 6.28
C LEU A 88 10.87 4.89 7.50
N ALA A 89 11.45 5.23 8.64
CA ALA A 89 11.32 4.44 9.86
C ALA A 89 9.87 4.38 10.37
N THR A 90 9.11 5.48 10.24
CA THR A 90 7.70 5.54 10.65
C THR A 90 6.79 4.61 9.83
N ARG A 91 7.21 4.20 8.63
CA ARG A 91 6.49 3.26 7.79
C ARG A 91 6.31 1.89 8.44
N MET A 92 7.23 1.45 9.28
CA MET A 92 7.15 0.14 9.94
C MET A 92 5.89 0.04 10.80
N GLU A 93 5.55 1.09 11.53
CA GLU A 93 4.32 1.17 12.33
C GLU A 93 3.07 1.11 11.43
N HIS A 94 3.07 1.87 10.33
CA HIS A 94 1.99 1.80 9.34
C HIS A 94 1.80 0.39 8.78
N GLU A 95 2.89 -0.32 8.47
CA GLU A 95 2.80 -1.69 7.97
C GLU A 95 2.30 -2.70 9.02
N GLU A 96 2.61 -2.50 10.30
CA GLU A 96 2.05 -3.30 11.39
C GLU A 96 0.54 -3.09 11.49
N ILE A 97 0.09 -1.83 11.49
CA ILE A 97 -1.34 -1.47 11.43
C ILE A 97 -2.00 -2.12 10.19
N THR A 98 -1.34 -2.04 9.04
CA THR A 98 -1.84 -2.64 7.80
C THR A 98 -2.03 -4.16 7.92
N ARG A 99 -1.14 -4.87 8.62
CA ARG A 99 -1.28 -6.31 8.87
C ARG A 99 -2.47 -6.62 9.78
N GLU A 100 -2.67 -5.81 10.82
CA GLU A 100 -3.81 -5.97 11.72
C GLU A 100 -5.13 -5.71 10.98
N ILE A 101 -5.20 -4.64 10.21
CA ILE A 101 -6.39 -4.35 9.38
C ILE A 101 -6.65 -5.48 8.38
N ARG A 102 -5.61 -6.01 7.72
CA ARG A 102 -5.74 -7.18 6.84
C ARG A 102 -6.34 -8.38 7.58
N ASN A 103 -5.90 -8.64 8.81
CA ASN A 103 -6.42 -9.76 9.61
C ASN A 103 -7.92 -9.58 9.90
N LEU A 104 -8.39 -8.37 10.23
CA LEU A 104 -9.81 -8.09 10.41
C LEU A 104 -10.62 -8.39 9.14
N PHE A 105 -10.09 -8.02 7.97
CA PHE A 105 -10.74 -8.33 6.70
C PHE A 105 -10.75 -9.83 6.40
N LEU A 106 -9.70 -10.57 6.76
CA LEU A 106 -9.64 -12.02 6.56
C LEU A 106 -10.64 -12.81 7.44
N GLU A 107 -11.11 -12.24 8.55
CA GLU A 107 -12.19 -12.84 9.34
C GLU A 107 -13.56 -12.81 8.61
N GLU A 108 -13.76 -11.82 7.74
CA GLU A 108 -15.06 -11.54 7.10
C GLU A 108 -15.03 -11.81 5.58
N CYS A 109 -13.87 -11.91 4.97
CA CYS A 109 -13.67 -12.00 3.53
C CYS A 109 -12.90 -13.26 3.16
N LYS A 110 -13.21 -13.83 2.01
CA LYS A 110 -12.59 -15.06 1.52
C LYS A 110 -11.12 -14.86 1.11
N GLU A 111 -10.81 -13.73 0.52
CA GLU A 111 -9.48 -13.37 0.04
C GLU A 111 -9.25 -11.88 0.23
N VAL A 112 -8.03 -11.53 0.65
CA VAL A 112 -7.60 -10.15 0.83
C VAL A 112 -6.21 -9.97 0.22
N ARG A 113 -6.09 -9.01 -0.68
CA ARG A 113 -4.82 -8.54 -1.25
C ARG A 113 -4.50 -7.18 -0.68
N VAL A 114 -3.27 -7.02 -0.24
CA VAL A 114 -2.78 -5.74 0.26
C VAL A 114 -1.75 -5.17 -0.70
N LEU A 115 -1.86 -3.88 -0.96
CA LEU A 115 -0.82 -3.03 -1.52
C LEU A 115 -0.52 -1.95 -0.48
N SER A 116 0.74 -1.69 -0.23
CA SER A 116 1.16 -0.69 0.76
C SER A 116 2.01 0.40 0.12
N THR A 117 2.62 1.21 0.93
CA THR A 117 3.47 2.31 0.48
C THR A 117 4.93 1.89 0.39
N GLU A 118 5.69 2.52 -0.47
CA GLU A 118 7.13 2.31 -0.64
C GLU A 118 7.58 0.87 -0.94
N SER A 119 8.88 0.66 -1.07
CA SER A 119 9.48 -0.66 -1.23
C SER A 119 9.47 -1.43 0.10
N CYS A 120 9.31 -2.75 0.04
CA CYS A 120 9.38 -3.60 1.23
C CYS A 120 10.70 -3.44 1.99
N ALA A 121 10.64 -3.29 3.32
CA ALA A 121 11.79 -3.15 4.22
C ALA A 121 11.84 -4.23 5.32
N ILE A 122 11.23 -5.39 5.10
CA ILE A 122 11.26 -6.51 6.06
C ILE A 122 12.68 -7.07 6.20
N CYS A 123 13.43 -7.11 5.11
CA CYS A 123 14.82 -7.56 5.09
C CYS A 123 15.74 -6.35 4.89
N GLU A 124 16.86 -6.32 5.56
CA GLU A 124 17.93 -5.34 5.33
C GLU A 124 18.35 -5.32 3.85
N GLU A 125 18.49 -6.50 3.25
CA GLU A 125 18.73 -6.69 1.82
C GLU A 125 17.73 -7.71 1.25
N CYS A 126 16.99 -7.32 0.21
CA CYS A 126 16.04 -8.19 -0.47
C CYS A 126 16.74 -9.32 -1.23
N ALA A 127 16.17 -10.53 -1.23
CA ALA A 127 16.70 -11.66 -1.99
C ALA A 127 16.51 -11.52 -3.52
N TYR A 128 15.73 -10.55 -3.98
CA TYR A 128 15.53 -10.29 -5.41
C TYR A 128 16.82 -9.72 -6.06
N PRO A 129 17.23 -10.14 -7.27
CA PRO A 129 16.57 -11.17 -8.12
C PRO A 129 17.05 -12.61 -7.87
N ASP A 130 18.07 -12.81 -7.04
CA ASP A 130 18.88 -14.03 -6.97
C ASP A 130 18.19 -15.19 -6.23
N GLY A 131 17.16 -14.89 -5.42
CA GLY A 131 16.43 -15.86 -4.65
C GLY A 131 14.96 -15.49 -4.38
N PRO A 132 14.14 -16.44 -3.92
CA PRO A 132 12.75 -16.18 -3.58
C PRO A 132 12.62 -15.23 -2.40
N CYS A 133 11.46 -14.57 -2.29
CA CYS A 133 11.13 -13.76 -1.10
C CYS A 133 11.21 -14.63 0.17
N ARG A 134 11.89 -14.14 1.21
CA ARG A 134 12.02 -14.84 2.49
C ARG A 134 10.77 -14.75 3.36
N HIS A 135 9.92 -13.75 3.07
CA HIS A 135 8.72 -13.44 3.87
C HIS A 135 7.52 -13.13 2.95
N PRO A 136 7.14 -14.07 2.04
CA PRO A 136 6.09 -13.80 1.04
C PRO A 136 4.72 -13.52 1.68
N GLU A 137 4.47 -14.05 2.88
CA GLU A 137 3.23 -13.85 3.64
C GLU A 137 3.14 -12.47 4.32
N LYS A 138 4.27 -11.79 4.48
CA LYS A 138 4.36 -10.46 5.12
C LYS A 138 4.62 -9.33 4.14
N MET A 139 5.16 -9.65 2.97
CA MET A 139 5.53 -8.67 1.96
C MET A 139 4.28 -8.11 1.27
N PHE A 140 4.17 -6.79 1.26
CA PHE A 140 3.17 -6.07 0.49
C PHE A 140 3.84 -5.40 -0.72
N PRO A 141 3.29 -5.59 -1.94
CA PRO A 141 3.72 -4.78 -3.08
C PRO A 141 3.38 -3.30 -2.87
N CYS A 142 4.19 -2.42 -3.42
CA CYS A 142 3.91 -0.99 -3.43
C CYS A 142 2.71 -0.67 -4.34
N ILE A 143 1.86 0.28 -3.94
CA ILE A 143 0.68 0.71 -4.71
C ILE A 143 1.11 1.20 -6.09
N GLU A 144 2.09 2.07 -6.15
CA GLU A 144 2.65 2.63 -7.40
C GLU A 144 3.32 1.56 -8.25
N SER A 145 3.83 0.49 -7.62
CA SER A 145 4.39 -0.65 -8.35
C SER A 145 3.36 -1.38 -9.21
N TYR A 146 2.08 -1.22 -8.92
CA TYR A 146 0.97 -1.73 -9.74
C TYR A 146 0.53 -0.74 -10.83
N GLY A 147 1.16 0.43 -10.93
CA GLY A 147 0.75 1.50 -11.84
C GLY A 147 -0.43 2.31 -11.32
N ILE A 148 -0.69 2.27 -10.02
CA ILE A 148 -1.78 3.02 -9.38
C ILE A 148 -1.21 4.33 -8.83
N LEU A 149 -1.78 5.47 -9.24
CA LEU A 149 -1.46 6.76 -8.65
C LEU A 149 -2.33 6.95 -7.41
N VAL A 150 -1.72 6.72 -6.22
CA VAL A 150 -2.46 6.70 -4.96
C VAL A 150 -3.12 8.03 -4.64
N THR A 151 -2.50 9.14 -5.00
CA THR A 151 -3.05 10.48 -4.76
C THR A 151 -4.33 10.74 -5.59
N GLU A 152 -4.37 10.30 -6.85
CA GLU A 152 -5.59 10.37 -7.67
C GLU A 152 -6.71 9.49 -7.08
N LEU A 153 -6.34 8.29 -6.60
CA LEU A 153 -7.30 7.39 -5.98
C LEU A 153 -7.85 7.98 -4.68
N ALA A 154 -7.00 8.54 -3.82
CA ALA A 154 -7.37 9.20 -2.58
C ALA A 154 -8.32 10.37 -2.82
N GLU A 155 -7.97 11.27 -3.75
CA GLU A 155 -8.80 12.42 -4.13
C GLU A 155 -10.19 12.00 -4.58
N ARG A 156 -10.28 10.95 -5.43
CA ARG A 156 -11.55 10.41 -5.94
C ARG A 156 -12.50 9.95 -4.83
N TYR A 157 -11.97 9.50 -3.70
CA TYR A 157 -12.73 9.02 -2.56
C TYR A 157 -12.75 9.98 -1.36
N GLY A 158 -12.26 11.21 -1.55
CA GLY A 158 -12.30 12.28 -0.57
C GLY A 158 -11.31 12.11 0.58
N ILE A 159 -10.31 11.25 0.43
CA ILE A 159 -9.20 11.12 1.38
C ILE A 159 -8.20 12.24 1.09
N GLN A 160 -7.85 13.01 2.12
CA GLN A 160 -6.90 14.10 2.00
C GLN A 160 -5.46 13.58 2.08
N PHE A 161 -4.65 14.01 1.14
CA PHE A 161 -3.21 13.86 1.24
C PHE A 161 -2.67 15.06 2.04
N ILE A 162 -2.34 14.80 3.32
CA ILE A 162 -1.75 15.83 4.18
C ILE A 162 -0.29 15.98 3.79
N SER A 163 0.03 17.11 3.16
CA SER A 163 1.39 17.49 2.77
C SER A 163 1.81 18.73 3.57
N GLU A 164 1.90 18.57 4.88
CA GLU A 164 2.41 19.61 5.79
C GLU A 164 3.85 19.29 6.17
N ALA A 165 4.63 20.34 6.43
CA ALA A 165 5.99 20.19 6.92
C ALA A 165 6.00 19.45 8.27
N GLY A 166 6.81 18.43 8.40
CA GLY A 166 6.88 17.60 9.61
C GLY A 166 5.80 16.52 9.73
N VAL A 167 5.04 16.25 8.65
CA VAL A 167 4.05 15.17 8.62
C VAL A 167 4.27 14.27 7.41
N VAL A 168 4.25 12.97 7.64
CA VAL A 168 4.25 11.95 6.58
C VAL A 168 2.90 11.24 6.58
N THR A 169 2.29 11.12 5.40
CA THR A 169 1.06 10.35 5.20
C THR A 169 1.40 9.03 4.49
N TRP A 170 1.09 7.92 5.15
CA TRP A 170 1.23 6.57 4.60
C TRP A 170 -0.11 6.03 4.12
N PHE A 171 -0.10 5.30 3.02
CA PHE A 171 -1.29 4.73 2.40
C PHE A 171 -1.23 3.21 2.35
N SER A 172 -2.35 2.55 2.58
CA SER A 172 -2.55 1.14 2.25
C SER A 172 -3.88 0.91 1.55
N LEU A 173 -3.85 0.03 0.56
CA LEU A 173 -4.99 -0.39 -0.23
C LEU A 173 -5.21 -1.89 -0.03
N LEU A 174 -6.35 -2.27 0.54
CA LEU A 174 -6.80 -3.64 0.61
C LEU A 174 -7.87 -3.87 -0.45
N LEU A 175 -7.74 -4.98 -1.17
CA LEU A 175 -8.76 -5.47 -2.10
C LEU A 175 -9.28 -6.81 -1.57
N TYR A 176 -10.61 -7.02 -1.60
CA TYR A 176 -11.21 -8.20 -0.97
C TYR A 176 -12.40 -8.78 -1.77
N THR A 177 -12.69 -10.08 -1.54
CA THR A 177 -13.87 -10.79 -2.06
C THR A 177 -14.63 -11.49 -0.95
#